data_a5cf0047be54f993814e35a76db85e80
#
_entry.id   a5cf0047be54f993814e35a76db85e80
#
_cell.length_a   1.000
_cell.length_b   1.000
_cell.length_c   1.000
_cell.angle_alpha   90.00
_cell.angle_beta   90.00
_cell.angle_gamma   90.00
#
_symmetry.space_group_name_H-M   'P 1'
#
loop_
_entity.id
_entity.type
_entity.pdbx_description
1 polymer ?
#
loop_
_entity_poly.entity_id
_entity_poly.type
_entity_poly.pdbx_seq_one_letter_code
_entity_poly.pdbx_strand_id
1 'polypeptide(L)'
;MEKVRRAVNEIAYARNPRKLCRLHRSLIPLLSIASSLYKLALSLRHSLYRHGFFPVHRVGNLSWGGNGKTPMVEFIARWLCHFGISPLILSRGYAGGDEVNMLRRHLLWTPTKFGVGANRAAVASQFIQRYGYVDTRESSWYRKQQLGHELNVSVDSENIGAVVLDDAMQHWSLWRDLDIVMVNGLTLWGNLQLLPLGPLREPLTALKRADAVVIHHADLVSENILKDIESTIRGIKESIPLFFSKMDPTYLFEVGNTNANIPLTALHKATILCVSAIGSAESFVKKIQKMGACYVDRVDFSDHHAFHVKDIELIRAKLKELEGKFGSKPIVVITEKDYDRDPEILKQLYPFKTFVVCSTLMVMSYKGSTEDSFKNFLKDHLRLKFPAEN
;
A
#
# COMPACT_ATOMS: atom_id res chain seq x y z
N MET A 1 17.08 7.12 -17.22
CA MET A 1 15.72 6.60 -17.05
C MET A 1 14.95 7.34 -15.95
N GLU A 2 15.55 7.63 -14.81
CA GLU A 2 14.88 8.30 -13.68
C GLU A 2 14.30 9.69 -14.01
N LYS A 3 15.05 10.52 -14.74
CA LYS A 3 14.57 11.85 -15.18
C LYS A 3 13.29 11.76 -16.03
N VAL A 4 13.19 10.76 -16.90
CA VAL A 4 11.99 10.54 -17.73
C VAL A 4 10.83 10.08 -16.87
N ARG A 5 11.05 9.15 -15.93
CA ARG A 5 10.03 8.67 -15.00
C ARG A 5 9.49 9.81 -14.14
N ARG A 6 10.37 10.68 -13.65
CA ARG A 6 9.99 11.88 -12.89
C ARG A 6 9.15 12.84 -13.72
N ALA A 7 9.56 13.11 -14.97
CA ALA A 7 8.80 13.97 -15.89
C ALA A 7 7.40 13.41 -16.20
N VAL A 8 7.30 12.11 -16.46
CA VAL A 8 6.00 11.44 -16.68
C VAL A 8 5.12 11.54 -15.43
N ASN A 9 5.70 11.37 -14.24
CA ASN A 9 4.97 11.48 -12.98
C ASN A 9 4.45 12.90 -12.74
N GLU A 10 5.26 13.92 -12.99
CA GLU A 10 4.85 15.32 -12.91
C GLU A 10 3.70 15.64 -13.88
N ILE A 11 3.75 15.13 -15.11
CA ILE A 11 2.67 15.29 -16.10
C ILE A 11 1.39 14.58 -15.63
N ALA A 12 1.51 13.34 -15.15
CA ALA A 12 0.37 12.52 -14.74
C ALA A 12 -0.43 13.10 -13.58
N TYR A 13 0.25 13.79 -12.66
CA TYR A 13 -0.38 14.43 -11.48
C TYR A 13 -0.61 15.94 -11.64
N ALA A 14 -0.27 16.53 -12.78
CA ALA A 14 -0.51 17.95 -13.04
C ALA A 14 -1.99 18.24 -13.23
N ARG A 15 -2.60 18.98 -12.32
CA ARG A 15 -4.00 19.47 -12.47
C ARG A 15 -4.14 20.55 -13.57
N ASN A 16 -3.07 21.27 -13.87
CA ASN A 16 -3.04 22.30 -14.92
C ASN A 16 -1.79 22.14 -15.80
N PRO A 17 -1.93 21.63 -17.03
CA PRO A 17 -0.81 21.44 -17.96
C PRO A 17 -0.04 22.73 -18.29
N ARG A 18 -0.66 23.91 -18.15
CA ARG A 18 -0.02 25.21 -18.44
C ARG A 18 1.07 25.56 -17.43
N LYS A 19 1.05 24.97 -16.21
CA LYS A 19 2.06 25.17 -15.17
C LYS A 19 3.31 24.30 -15.36
N LEU A 20 3.26 23.31 -16.26
CA LEU A 20 4.39 22.46 -16.58
C LEU A 20 5.48 23.22 -17.37
N CYS A 21 6.74 22.85 -17.19
CA CYS A 21 7.84 23.41 -17.97
C CYS A 21 7.68 23.06 -19.47
N ARG A 22 8.38 23.84 -20.35
CA ARG A 22 8.27 23.67 -21.80
C ARG A 22 8.60 22.23 -22.27
N LEU A 23 9.63 21.63 -21.68
CA LEU A 23 10.05 20.25 -22.00
C LEU A 23 8.94 19.24 -21.64
N HIS A 24 8.31 19.36 -20.46
CA HIS A 24 7.21 18.43 -20.07
C HIS A 24 6.00 18.61 -20.98
N ARG A 25 5.67 19.85 -21.38
CA ARG A 25 4.57 20.10 -22.31
C ARG A 25 4.82 19.52 -23.71
N SER A 26 6.05 19.54 -24.22
CA SER A 26 6.36 18.93 -25.51
C SER A 26 6.23 17.40 -25.55
N LEU A 27 6.27 16.73 -24.39
CA LEU A 27 6.04 15.30 -24.27
C LEU A 27 4.56 14.90 -24.27
N ILE A 28 3.65 15.83 -23.96
CA ILE A 28 2.20 15.53 -23.86
C ILE A 28 1.61 14.90 -25.12
N PRO A 29 1.87 15.38 -26.35
CA PRO A 29 1.30 14.78 -27.55
C PRO A 29 1.74 13.32 -27.73
N LEU A 30 3.01 13.02 -27.51
CA LEU A 30 3.54 11.64 -27.61
C LEU A 30 2.89 10.73 -26.56
N LEU A 31 2.80 11.19 -25.32
CA LEU A 31 2.16 10.44 -24.23
C LEU A 31 0.66 10.26 -24.49
N SER A 32 0.00 11.23 -25.13
CA SER A 32 -1.42 11.14 -25.52
C SER A 32 -1.67 10.04 -26.55
N ILE A 33 -0.81 9.92 -27.56
CA ILE A 33 -0.87 8.84 -28.54
C ILE A 33 -0.67 7.49 -27.84
N ALA A 34 0.37 7.37 -27.00
CA ALA A 34 0.64 6.14 -26.24
C ALA A 34 -0.51 5.76 -25.32
N SER A 35 -1.15 6.75 -24.67
CA SER A 35 -2.34 6.54 -23.82
C SER A 35 -3.55 6.06 -24.63
N SER A 36 -3.73 6.58 -25.83
CA SER A 36 -4.80 6.14 -26.74
C SER A 36 -4.60 4.68 -27.21
N LEU A 37 -3.37 4.31 -27.51
CA LEU A 37 -3.01 2.92 -27.83
C LEU A 37 -3.23 2.00 -26.61
N TYR A 38 -2.87 2.44 -25.42
CA TYR A 38 -3.11 1.70 -24.18
C TYR A 38 -4.61 1.50 -23.93
N LYS A 39 -5.43 2.54 -24.16
CA LYS A 39 -6.90 2.44 -24.05
C LYS A 39 -7.48 1.41 -25.02
N LEU A 40 -6.98 1.38 -26.27
CA LEU A 40 -7.37 0.38 -27.25
C LEU A 40 -6.99 -1.04 -26.80
N ALA A 41 -5.77 -1.23 -26.31
CA ALA A 41 -5.31 -2.51 -25.78
C ALA A 41 -6.15 -2.98 -24.60
N LEU A 42 -6.53 -2.08 -23.68
CA LEU A 42 -7.46 -2.38 -22.59
C LEU A 42 -8.84 -2.80 -23.11
N SER A 43 -9.37 -2.10 -24.10
CA SER A 43 -10.68 -2.43 -24.70
C SER A 43 -10.67 -3.82 -25.33
N LEU A 44 -9.63 -4.14 -26.12
CA LEU A 44 -9.43 -5.48 -26.70
C LEU A 44 -9.31 -6.55 -25.62
N ARG A 45 -8.51 -6.31 -24.58
CA ARG A 45 -8.36 -7.22 -23.45
C ARG A 45 -9.70 -7.45 -22.76
N HIS A 46 -10.48 -6.41 -22.47
CA HIS A 46 -11.79 -6.52 -21.86
C HIS A 46 -12.78 -7.30 -22.75
N SER A 47 -12.72 -7.11 -24.07
CA SER A 47 -13.54 -7.85 -25.04
C SER A 47 -13.18 -9.34 -25.03
N LEU A 48 -11.91 -9.71 -25.07
CA LEU A 48 -11.47 -11.11 -25.01
C LEU A 48 -11.95 -11.83 -23.74
N TYR A 49 -11.88 -11.15 -22.59
CA TYR A 49 -12.40 -11.71 -21.35
C TYR A 49 -13.94 -11.84 -21.34
N ARG A 50 -14.68 -10.88 -21.94
CA ARG A 50 -16.15 -10.95 -22.04
C ARG A 50 -16.62 -12.11 -22.93
N HIS A 51 -15.88 -12.43 -23.98
CA HIS A 51 -16.21 -13.53 -24.90
C HIS A 51 -15.71 -14.89 -24.43
N GLY A 52 -15.23 -14.99 -23.18
CA GLY A 52 -14.88 -16.28 -22.56
C GLY A 52 -13.56 -16.89 -23.05
N PHE A 53 -12.74 -16.16 -23.82
CA PHE A 53 -11.42 -16.65 -24.24
C PHE A 53 -10.44 -16.82 -23.06
N PHE A 54 -10.72 -16.16 -21.92
CA PHE A 54 -9.92 -16.28 -20.69
C PHE A 54 -10.82 -16.35 -19.46
N PRO A 55 -10.48 -17.13 -18.41
CA PRO A 55 -11.22 -17.16 -17.15
C PRO A 55 -11.12 -15.80 -16.44
N VAL A 56 -12.25 -15.36 -15.83
CA VAL A 56 -12.41 -13.99 -15.30
C VAL A 56 -12.39 -14.00 -13.79
N HIS A 57 -11.52 -13.17 -13.19
CA HIS A 57 -11.50 -12.93 -11.73
C HIS A 57 -10.67 -11.69 -11.35
N ARG A 58 -10.99 -10.93 -10.25
CA ARG A 58 -10.48 -9.57 -10.03
C ARG A 58 -10.18 -9.21 -8.58
N VAL A 59 -9.04 -8.53 -8.26
CA VAL A 59 -8.78 -7.57 -7.14
C VAL A 59 -7.66 -6.59 -7.47
N GLY A 60 -7.76 -5.34 -7.02
CA GLY A 60 -6.65 -4.39 -7.05
C GLY A 60 -6.98 -2.93 -7.19
N ASN A 61 -6.21 -2.15 -7.93
CA ASN A 61 -6.08 -0.72 -7.81
C ASN A 61 -6.26 -0.02 -9.17
N LEU A 62 -6.88 1.18 -9.18
CA LEU A 62 -7.13 1.96 -10.40
C LEU A 62 -5.94 2.80 -10.83
N SER A 63 -5.15 3.32 -9.90
CA SER A 63 -4.00 4.18 -10.20
C SER A 63 -2.69 3.55 -9.76
N TRP A 64 -1.57 3.98 -10.32
CA TRP A 64 -0.25 3.60 -9.82
C TRP A 64 0.15 4.45 -8.60
N GLY A 65 1.17 4.02 -7.82
CA GLY A 65 1.72 4.77 -6.69
C GLY A 65 1.14 4.39 -5.33
N GLY A 66 1.70 5.00 -4.28
CA GLY A 66 1.45 4.69 -2.87
C GLY A 66 0.03 4.92 -2.36
N ASN A 67 -0.86 4.02 -2.68
CA ASN A 67 -2.29 4.09 -2.34
C ASN A 67 -2.65 3.32 -1.06
N GLY A 68 -1.67 2.82 -0.30
CA GLY A 68 -1.91 2.08 0.95
C GLY A 68 -2.34 0.62 0.76
N LYS A 69 -2.13 0.00 -0.43
CA LYS A 69 -2.52 -1.40 -0.69
C LYS A 69 -1.85 -2.38 0.25
N THR A 70 -0.52 -2.38 0.29
CA THR A 70 0.26 -3.32 1.10
C THR A 70 -0.02 -3.20 2.59
N PRO A 71 -0.15 -1.99 3.19
CA PRO A 71 -0.66 -1.84 4.55
C PRO A 71 -2.09 -2.36 4.76
N MET A 72 -2.98 -2.24 3.77
CA MET A 72 -4.33 -2.81 3.85
C MET A 72 -4.30 -4.35 3.80
N VAL A 73 -3.44 -4.93 2.97
CA VAL A 73 -3.20 -6.40 2.93
C VAL A 73 -2.71 -6.88 4.30
N GLU A 74 -1.78 -6.16 4.94
CA GLU A 74 -1.33 -6.46 6.29
C GLU A 74 -2.46 -6.38 7.31
N PHE A 75 -3.26 -5.31 7.28
CA PHE A 75 -4.41 -5.12 8.18
C PHE A 75 -5.39 -6.31 8.07
N ILE A 76 -5.76 -6.70 6.85
CA ILE A 76 -6.67 -7.82 6.61
C ILE A 76 -6.03 -9.14 7.08
N ALA A 77 -4.75 -9.37 6.79
CA ALA A 77 -4.05 -10.58 7.21
C ALA A 77 -4.00 -10.72 8.74
N ARG A 78 -3.65 -9.63 9.46
CA ARG A 78 -3.66 -9.60 10.93
C ARG A 78 -5.06 -9.86 11.49
N TRP A 79 -6.07 -9.24 10.89
CA TRP A 79 -7.45 -9.44 11.27
C TRP A 79 -7.90 -10.90 11.08
N LEU A 80 -7.56 -11.54 9.96
CA LEU A 80 -7.83 -12.96 9.74
C LEU A 80 -7.11 -13.85 10.76
N CYS A 81 -5.83 -13.57 11.03
CA CYS A 81 -5.05 -14.32 12.02
C CYS A 81 -5.64 -14.22 13.44
N HIS A 82 -6.19 -13.05 13.80
CA HIS A 82 -6.86 -12.86 15.10
C HIS A 82 -8.03 -13.84 15.29
N PHE A 83 -8.68 -14.24 14.20
CA PHE A 83 -9.74 -15.27 14.22
C PHE A 83 -9.23 -16.67 13.94
N GLY A 84 -7.92 -16.92 14.00
CA GLY A 84 -7.33 -18.23 13.77
C GLY A 84 -7.34 -18.69 12.30
N ILE A 85 -7.61 -17.79 11.36
CA ILE A 85 -7.60 -18.06 9.93
C ILE A 85 -6.19 -17.81 9.40
N SER A 86 -5.55 -18.83 8.80
CA SER A 86 -4.24 -18.70 8.16
C SER A 86 -4.35 -18.07 6.77
N PRO A 87 -3.92 -16.82 6.55
CA PRO A 87 -3.97 -16.23 5.23
C PRO A 87 -2.78 -16.65 4.36
N LEU A 88 -3.03 -16.81 3.05
CA LEU A 88 -2.02 -16.84 2.02
C LEU A 88 -1.99 -15.48 1.32
N ILE A 89 -0.92 -14.71 1.49
CA ILE A 89 -0.73 -13.46 0.76
C ILE A 89 -0.05 -13.77 -0.58
N LEU A 90 -0.67 -13.32 -1.67
CA LEU A 90 -0.13 -13.45 -3.02
C LEU A 90 0.30 -12.10 -3.58
N SER A 91 1.59 -11.95 -3.87
CA SER A 91 2.16 -10.75 -4.47
C SER A 91 2.84 -11.07 -5.79
N ARG A 92 3.01 -10.05 -6.65
CA ARG A 92 3.73 -10.18 -7.91
C ARG A 92 5.25 -10.18 -7.75
N GLY A 93 5.77 -9.60 -6.66
CA GLY A 93 7.21 -9.52 -6.40
C GLY A 93 7.91 -8.47 -7.28
N TYR A 94 7.34 -7.28 -7.41
CA TYR A 94 8.01 -6.15 -8.08
C TYR A 94 9.23 -5.66 -7.31
N ALA A 95 10.18 -5.07 -8.02
CA ALA A 95 11.30 -4.27 -7.50
C ALA A 95 12.09 -4.93 -6.35
N GLY A 96 12.43 -6.21 -6.50
CA GLY A 96 13.21 -6.92 -5.48
C GLY A 96 12.41 -7.44 -4.29
N GLY A 97 11.08 -7.21 -4.26
CA GLY A 97 10.20 -7.76 -3.23
C GLY A 97 10.19 -6.97 -1.91
N ASP A 98 10.56 -5.68 -1.93
CA ASP A 98 10.57 -4.80 -0.75
C ASP A 98 9.24 -4.85 0.03
N GLU A 99 8.09 -4.80 -0.65
CA GLU A 99 6.76 -4.92 -0.04
C GLU A 99 6.54 -6.29 0.63
N VAL A 100 6.99 -7.36 -0.01
CA VAL A 100 6.87 -8.71 0.53
C VAL A 100 7.80 -8.90 1.73
N ASN A 101 9.01 -8.34 1.70
CA ASN A 101 9.96 -8.41 2.81
C ASN A 101 9.41 -7.66 4.03
N MET A 102 8.84 -6.47 3.83
CA MET A 102 8.16 -5.71 4.87
C MET A 102 7.01 -6.52 5.49
N LEU A 103 6.13 -7.09 4.67
CA LEU A 103 5.03 -7.93 5.15
C LEU A 103 5.51 -9.16 5.90
N ARG A 104 6.58 -9.83 5.44
CA ARG A 104 7.17 -10.99 6.14
C ARG A 104 7.69 -10.61 7.51
N ARG A 105 8.37 -9.45 7.63
CA ARG A 105 8.86 -8.95 8.92
C ARG A 105 7.71 -8.63 9.87
N HIS A 106 6.66 -7.96 9.38
CA HIS A 106 5.50 -7.58 10.18
C HIS A 106 4.63 -8.77 10.63
N LEU A 107 4.56 -9.80 9.81
CA LEU A 107 3.70 -10.98 10.05
C LEU A 107 4.50 -12.22 10.49
N LEU A 108 5.75 -12.04 10.92
CA LEU A 108 6.69 -13.12 11.27
C LEU A 108 6.11 -14.12 12.28
N TRP A 109 5.36 -13.64 13.26
CA TRP A 109 4.78 -14.44 14.35
C TRP A 109 3.32 -14.83 14.10
N THR A 110 2.89 -14.80 12.85
CA THR A 110 1.54 -15.20 12.44
C THR A 110 1.59 -16.41 11.52
N PRO A 111 0.50 -17.19 11.38
CA PRO A 111 0.42 -18.34 10.47
C PRO A 111 0.36 -17.94 8.99
N THR A 112 0.70 -16.69 8.65
CA THR A 112 0.61 -16.17 7.29
C THR A 112 1.63 -16.80 6.36
N LYS A 113 1.17 -17.21 5.17
CA LYS A 113 2.00 -17.74 4.10
C LYS A 113 2.16 -16.71 2.98
N PHE A 114 3.31 -16.73 2.28
CA PHE A 114 3.64 -15.75 1.25
C PHE A 114 3.98 -16.44 -0.08
N GLY A 115 3.11 -16.27 -1.06
CA GLY A 115 3.34 -16.70 -2.43
C GLY A 115 3.72 -15.52 -3.33
N VAL A 116 4.83 -15.64 -4.06
CA VAL A 116 5.34 -14.60 -4.95
C VAL A 116 5.45 -15.15 -6.37
N GLY A 117 4.84 -14.45 -7.32
CA GLY A 117 4.93 -14.84 -8.72
C GLY A 117 3.98 -14.08 -9.64
N ALA A 118 4.34 -14.01 -10.92
CA ALA A 118 3.53 -13.35 -11.93
C ALA A 118 2.20 -14.09 -12.18
N ASN A 119 2.23 -15.44 -12.20
CA ASN A 119 1.05 -16.30 -12.28
C ASN A 119 0.56 -16.66 -10.87
N ARG A 120 -0.22 -15.78 -10.28
CA ARG A 120 -0.74 -15.96 -8.91
C ARG A 120 -1.66 -17.17 -8.77
N ALA A 121 -2.35 -17.57 -9.85
CA ALA A 121 -3.21 -18.76 -9.82
C ALA A 121 -2.38 -20.03 -9.66
N ALA A 122 -1.29 -20.17 -10.41
CA ALA A 122 -0.38 -21.30 -10.27
C ALA A 122 0.29 -21.33 -8.88
N VAL A 123 0.72 -20.15 -8.37
CA VAL A 123 1.29 -20.05 -7.04
C VAL A 123 0.26 -20.44 -5.98
N ALA A 124 -0.97 -19.95 -6.05
CA ALA A 124 -2.04 -20.32 -5.13
C ALA A 124 -2.28 -21.83 -5.13
N SER A 125 -2.37 -22.44 -6.32
CA SER A 125 -2.57 -23.89 -6.46
C SER A 125 -1.45 -24.71 -5.79
N GLN A 126 -0.18 -24.31 -5.98
CA GLN A 126 0.96 -24.97 -5.34
C GLN A 126 0.89 -24.88 -3.80
N PHE A 127 0.52 -23.71 -3.27
CA PHE A 127 0.40 -23.51 -1.82
C PHE A 127 -0.77 -24.32 -1.25
N ILE A 128 -1.92 -24.33 -1.92
CA ILE A 128 -3.09 -25.12 -1.50
C ILE A 128 -2.79 -26.62 -1.56
N GLN A 129 -2.06 -27.10 -2.57
CA GLN A 129 -1.62 -28.51 -2.63
C GLN A 129 -0.65 -28.86 -1.50
N ARG A 130 0.23 -27.94 -1.12
CA ARG A 130 1.25 -28.17 -0.08
C ARG A 130 0.69 -28.13 1.34
N TYR A 131 -0.17 -27.16 1.64
CA TYR A 131 -0.64 -26.85 3.00
C TYR A 131 -2.09 -27.26 3.25
N GLY A 132 -2.83 -27.63 2.21
CA GLY A 132 -4.26 -27.84 2.30
C GLY A 132 -5.07 -26.56 2.37
N TYR A 133 -6.38 -26.71 2.32
CA TYR A 133 -7.37 -25.63 2.39
C TYR A 133 -8.45 -25.97 3.41
N VAL A 134 -8.90 -24.97 4.17
CA VAL A 134 -10.03 -25.08 5.09
C VAL A 134 -11.15 -24.17 4.62
N ASP A 135 -12.34 -24.72 4.41
CA ASP A 135 -13.54 -23.90 4.19
C ASP A 135 -14.02 -23.31 5.52
N THR A 136 -13.65 -22.06 5.77
CA THR A 136 -14.02 -21.33 6.97
C THR A 136 -15.51 -21.00 7.06
N ARG A 137 -16.30 -21.32 6.01
CA ARG A 137 -17.77 -21.15 5.99
C ARG A 137 -18.52 -22.32 6.63
N GLU A 138 -17.85 -23.46 6.85
CA GLU A 138 -18.46 -24.63 7.49
C GLU A 138 -18.52 -24.47 9.02
N SER A 139 -19.69 -24.73 9.59
CA SER A 139 -19.91 -24.63 11.05
C SER A 139 -19.08 -25.62 11.88
N SER A 140 -18.56 -26.67 11.28
CA SER A 140 -17.68 -27.66 11.91
C SER A 140 -16.32 -27.07 12.30
N TRP A 141 -15.83 -26.07 11.55
CA TRP A 141 -14.57 -25.39 11.83
C TRP A 141 -14.61 -24.60 13.14
N TYR A 142 -15.74 -23.92 13.43
CA TYR A 142 -15.93 -23.16 14.67
C TYR A 142 -16.01 -24.03 15.92
N ARG A 143 -16.68 -25.19 15.85
CA ARG A 143 -16.76 -26.13 16.98
C ARG A 143 -15.37 -26.63 17.39
N LYS A 144 -14.47 -26.87 16.44
CA LYS A 144 -13.08 -27.27 16.72
C LYS A 144 -12.30 -26.14 17.42
N GLN A 145 -12.55 -24.91 17.07
CA GLN A 145 -11.86 -23.76 17.65
C GLN A 145 -12.35 -23.45 19.09
N GLN A 146 -13.66 -23.59 19.35
CA GLN A 146 -14.21 -23.45 20.71
C GLN A 146 -13.71 -24.56 21.65
N LEU A 147 -13.61 -25.79 21.18
CA LEU A 147 -13.04 -26.90 21.95
C LEU A 147 -11.54 -26.76 22.20
N GLY A 148 -10.82 -26.05 21.33
CA GLY A 148 -9.38 -25.78 21.47
C GLY A 148 -9.03 -24.73 22.54
N HIS A 149 -9.98 -23.89 22.97
CA HIS A 149 -9.75 -22.92 24.04
C HIS A 149 -9.71 -23.58 25.46
N GLU A 150 -10.31 -24.75 25.63
CA GLU A 150 -10.25 -25.49 26.90
C GLU A 150 -9.08 -26.50 26.96
N LEU A 151 -8.51 -26.86 25.83
CA LEU A 151 -7.35 -27.74 25.75
C LEU A 151 -6.25 -26.97 25.02
N ASN A 152 -5.09 -26.80 25.59
CA ASN A 152 -3.85 -26.26 24.97
C ASN A 152 -3.50 -26.98 23.64
N VAL A 153 -4.46 -27.04 22.71
CA VAL A 153 -4.27 -27.58 21.38
C VAL A 153 -3.67 -26.45 20.56
N SER A 154 -2.38 -26.57 20.27
CA SER A 154 -1.75 -25.89 19.16
C SER A 154 -2.69 -26.05 17.95
N VAL A 155 -3.36 -24.96 17.57
CA VAL A 155 -4.15 -24.93 16.33
C VAL A 155 -3.14 -25.24 15.24
N ASP A 156 -3.27 -26.41 14.62
CA ASP A 156 -2.49 -26.79 13.44
C ASP A 156 -2.90 -25.86 12.30
N SER A 157 -2.36 -24.65 12.34
CA SER A 157 -2.66 -23.53 11.45
C SER A 157 -1.94 -23.66 10.11
N GLU A 158 -1.56 -24.87 9.71
CA GLU A 158 -0.90 -25.09 8.44
C GLU A 158 -1.81 -24.88 7.25
N ASN A 159 -3.10 -25.21 7.38
CA ASN A 159 -4.05 -25.11 6.28
C ASN A 159 -4.41 -23.64 5.97
N ILE A 160 -4.53 -23.34 4.67
CA ILE A 160 -4.91 -22.00 4.21
C ILE A 160 -6.43 -21.83 4.37
N GLY A 161 -6.84 -20.81 5.11
CA GLY A 161 -8.26 -20.47 5.30
C GLY A 161 -8.74 -19.30 4.45
N ALA A 162 -7.82 -18.46 3.96
CA ALA A 162 -8.13 -17.32 3.09
C ALA A 162 -6.96 -16.97 2.18
N VAL A 163 -7.25 -16.37 1.02
CA VAL A 163 -6.23 -15.86 0.09
C VAL A 163 -6.38 -14.35 -0.05
N VAL A 164 -5.32 -13.61 0.27
CA VAL A 164 -5.27 -12.15 0.15
C VAL A 164 -4.33 -11.76 -0.99
N LEU A 165 -4.85 -10.99 -1.94
CA LEU A 165 -4.12 -10.61 -3.14
C LEU A 165 -3.62 -9.16 -3.05
N ASP A 166 -2.32 -8.94 -3.18
CA ASP A 166 -1.75 -7.61 -3.29
C ASP A 166 -1.64 -7.17 -4.76
N ASP A 167 -2.06 -5.93 -5.04
CA ASP A 167 -2.05 -5.27 -6.36
C ASP A 167 -2.63 -6.12 -7.50
N ALA A 168 -3.87 -6.58 -7.34
CA ALA A 168 -4.46 -7.56 -8.25
C ALA A 168 -5.68 -7.10 -9.08
N MET A 169 -6.12 -5.82 -9.04
CA MET A 169 -7.32 -5.36 -9.80
C MET A 169 -7.25 -5.66 -11.30
N GLN A 170 -6.06 -5.68 -11.89
CA GLN A 170 -5.81 -6.03 -13.28
C GLN A 170 -5.54 -7.53 -13.49
N HIS A 171 -5.57 -8.36 -12.44
CA HIS A 171 -5.32 -9.79 -12.52
C HIS A 171 -6.64 -10.55 -12.65
N TRP A 172 -7.10 -10.80 -13.85
CA TRP A 172 -8.43 -11.31 -14.17
C TRP A 172 -8.57 -12.84 -14.11
N SER A 173 -7.52 -13.57 -13.80
CA SER A 173 -7.47 -15.03 -13.84
C SER A 173 -7.77 -15.73 -12.51
N LEU A 174 -8.16 -15.00 -11.45
CA LEU A 174 -8.55 -15.56 -10.16
C LEU A 174 -9.93 -15.08 -9.75
N TRP A 175 -10.80 -16.01 -9.33
CA TRP A 175 -12.09 -15.68 -8.70
C TRP A 175 -11.85 -15.08 -7.30
N ARG A 176 -12.75 -14.17 -6.87
CA ARG A 176 -12.67 -13.52 -5.58
C ARG A 176 -14.03 -13.22 -5.01
N ASP A 177 -14.12 -13.34 -3.72
CA ASP A 177 -15.34 -13.05 -2.97
C ASP A 177 -15.47 -11.55 -2.69
N LEU A 178 -14.35 -10.80 -2.66
CA LEU A 178 -14.33 -9.41 -2.25
C LEU A 178 -13.27 -8.58 -3.02
N ASP A 179 -13.69 -7.44 -3.55
CA ASP A 179 -12.84 -6.46 -4.25
C ASP A 179 -12.80 -5.12 -3.52
N ILE A 180 -11.69 -4.82 -2.82
CA ILE A 180 -11.46 -3.55 -2.15
C ILE A 180 -10.54 -2.68 -3.01
N VAL A 181 -10.96 -1.45 -3.31
CA VAL A 181 -10.15 -0.49 -4.07
C VAL A 181 -9.63 0.61 -3.15
N MET A 182 -8.30 0.75 -3.12
CA MET A 182 -7.64 1.83 -2.39
C MET A 182 -7.52 3.08 -3.25
N VAL A 183 -7.88 4.24 -2.71
CA VAL A 183 -7.78 5.55 -3.36
C VAL A 183 -6.93 6.46 -2.48
N ASN A 184 -5.88 7.06 -3.05
CA ASN A 184 -5.06 8.00 -2.30
C ASN A 184 -5.71 9.38 -2.26
N GLY A 185 -6.09 9.86 -1.08
CA GLY A 185 -6.75 11.16 -0.88
C GLY A 185 -5.89 12.35 -1.28
N LEU A 186 -4.55 12.25 -1.24
CA LEU A 186 -3.62 13.33 -1.59
C LEU A 186 -3.46 13.51 -3.11
N THR A 187 -3.38 12.41 -3.85
CA THR A 187 -3.10 12.43 -5.30
C THR A 187 -4.34 12.23 -6.15
N LEU A 188 -5.41 11.70 -5.53
CA LEU A 188 -6.68 11.42 -6.20
C LEU A 188 -6.52 10.57 -7.47
N TRP A 189 -7.10 11.08 -8.54
CA TRP A 189 -7.12 10.46 -9.86
C TRP A 189 -6.06 11.08 -10.80
N GLY A 190 -5.20 11.97 -10.28
CA GLY A 190 -4.26 12.77 -11.07
C GLY A 190 -4.98 13.64 -12.10
N ASN A 191 -4.55 13.57 -13.35
CA ASN A 191 -5.13 14.28 -14.48
C ASN A 191 -6.29 13.53 -15.16
N LEU A 192 -6.82 12.45 -14.55
CA LEU A 192 -7.91 11.59 -15.05
C LEU A 192 -7.58 10.81 -16.33
N GLN A 193 -6.35 10.85 -16.80
CA GLN A 193 -5.92 10.15 -18.02
C GLN A 193 -5.39 8.76 -17.70
N LEU A 194 -5.45 7.88 -18.69
CA LEU A 194 -4.84 6.56 -18.62
C LEU A 194 -3.32 6.63 -18.81
N LEU A 195 -2.62 5.58 -18.39
CA LEU A 195 -1.20 5.41 -18.66
C LEU A 195 -0.88 5.55 -20.14
N PRO A 196 0.27 6.11 -20.52
CA PRO A 196 1.27 6.76 -19.67
C PRO A 196 1.05 8.26 -19.48
N LEU A 197 -0.01 8.87 -20.07
CA LEU A 197 -0.30 10.29 -19.93
C LEU A 197 -0.80 10.66 -18.53
N GLY A 198 -1.53 9.77 -17.89
CA GLY A 198 -2.03 9.92 -16.53
C GLY A 198 -1.73 8.70 -15.66
N PRO A 199 -2.14 8.72 -14.38
CA PRO A 199 -1.82 7.68 -13.44
C PRO A 199 -2.77 6.48 -13.50
N LEU A 200 -3.87 6.57 -14.24
CA LEU A 200 -4.90 5.55 -14.23
C LEU A 200 -4.49 4.31 -15.04
N ARG A 201 -4.58 3.15 -14.43
CA ARG A 201 -4.41 1.84 -15.09
C ARG A 201 -5.68 1.40 -15.82
N GLU A 202 -6.84 1.85 -15.35
CA GLU A 202 -8.16 1.62 -15.94
C GLU A 202 -9.02 2.89 -15.77
N PRO A 203 -10.06 3.07 -16.61
CA PRO A 203 -11.00 4.18 -16.42
C PRO A 203 -11.67 4.12 -15.05
N LEU A 204 -12.10 5.28 -14.51
CA LEU A 204 -12.79 5.34 -13.21
C LEU A 204 -14.06 4.48 -13.17
N THR A 205 -14.71 4.26 -14.32
CA THR A 205 -15.85 3.34 -14.43
C THR A 205 -15.56 1.91 -13.99
N ALA A 206 -14.26 1.53 -13.87
CA ALA A 206 -13.86 0.25 -13.33
C ALA A 206 -14.23 0.10 -11.84
N LEU A 207 -14.50 1.20 -11.11
CA LEU A 207 -15.04 1.18 -9.74
C LEU A 207 -16.39 0.48 -9.63
N LYS A 208 -17.15 0.33 -10.72
CA LYS A 208 -18.40 -0.46 -10.72
C LYS A 208 -18.19 -1.91 -10.28
N ARG A 209 -16.97 -2.43 -10.41
CA ARG A 209 -16.61 -3.80 -10.03
C ARG A 209 -16.19 -3.94 -8.57
N ALA A 210 -15.82 -2.84 -7.92
CA ALA A 210 -15.40 -2.85 -6.52
C ALA A 210 -16.60 -3.12 -5.60
N ASP A 211 -16.36 -3.87 -4.52
CA ASP A 211 -17.32 -4.09 -3.44
C ASP A 211 -17.20 -3.02 -2.36
N ALA A 212 -16.00 -2.48 -2.16
CA ALA A 212 -15.77 -1.31 -1.31
C ALA A 212 -14.64 -0.43 -1.86
N VAL A 213 -14.65 0.84 -1.44
CA VAL A 213 -13.53 1.77 -1.65
C VAL A 213 -13.02 2.25 -0.31
N VAL A 214 -11.69 2.27 -0.14
CA VAL A 214 -11.03 2.86 1.02
C VAL A 214 -10.24 4.09 0.57
N ILE A 215 -10.58 5.25 1.12
CA ILE A 215 -9.88 6.51 0.88
C ILE A 215 -8.72 6.59 1.88
N HIS A 216 -7.50 6.41 1.39
CA HIS A 216 -6.28 6.41 2.18
C HIS A 216 -5.68 7.81 2.32
N HIS A 217 -4.97 8.09 3.42
CA HIS A 217 -4.49 9.41 3.81
C HIS A 217 -5.63 10.43 4.03
N ALA A 218 -6.79 9.96 4.48
CA ALA A 218 -7.95 10.80 4.71
C ALA A 218 -7.71 11.86 5.80
N ASP A 219 -6.78 11.60 6.73
CA ASP A 219 -6.34 12.53 7.79
C ASP A 219 -5.46 13.70 7.31
N LEU A 220 -4.98 13.64 6.07
CA LEU A 220 -4.07 14.63 5.47
C LEU A 220 -4.74 15.53 4.44
N VAL A 221 -6.02 15.37 4.22
CA VAL A 221 -6.80 16.16 3.24
C VAL A 221 -7.97 16.86 3.91
N SER A 222 -8.45 17.94 3.30
CA SER A 222 -9.60 18.68 3.81
C SER A 222 -10.91 17.92 3.60
N GLU A 223 -11.91 18.25 4.40
CA GLU A 223 -13.24 17.66 4.30
C GLU A 223 -13.89 17.90 2.92
N ASN A 224 -13.63 19.05 2.31
CA ASN A 224 -14.12 19.35 0.96
C ASN A 224 -13.55 18.38 -0.08
N ILE A 225 -12.25 18.07 0.00
CA ILE A 225 -11.61 17.08 -0.88
C ILE A 225 -12.23 15.70 -0.66
N LEU A 226 -12.49 15.30 0.59
CA LEU A 226 -13.16 14.02 0.87
C LEU A 226 -14.58 13.97 0.28
N LYS A 227 -15.35 15.06 0.38
CA LYS A 227 -16.66 15.17 -0.24
C LYS A 227 -16.61 15.06 -1.77
N ASP A 228 -15.62 15.69 -2.41
CA ASP A 228 -15.43 15.62 -3.87
C ASP A 228 -15.08 14.20 -4.33
N ILE A 229 -14.23 13.50 -3.57
CA ILE A 229 -13.90 12.10 -3.84
C ILE A 229 -15.15 11.24 -3.71
N GLU A 230 -15.88 11.38 -2.61
CA GLU A 230 -17.13 10.65 -2.34
C GLU A 230 -18.14 10.88 -3.45
N SER A 231 -18.38 12.13 -3.84
CA SER A 231 -19.30 12.50 -4.93
C SER A 231 -18.88 11.84 -6.26
N THR A 232 -17.60 11.86 -6.59
CA THR A 232 -17.06 11.22 -7.80
C THR A 232 -17.30 9.71 -7.80
N ILE A 233 -17.06 9.05 -6.67
CA ILE A 233 -17.23 7.59 -6.52
C ILE A 233 -18.71 7.22 -6.60
N ARG A 234 -19.58 7.94 -5.87
CA ARG A 234 -21.03 7.71 -5.87
C ARG A 234 -21.67 7.99 -7.22
N GLY A 235 -21.14 8.95 -7.99
CA GLY A 235 -21.56 9.17 -9.38
C GLY A 235 -21.29 7.99 -10.32
N ILE A 236 -20.39 7.07 -9.93
CA ILE A 236 -20.08 5.86 -10.69
C ILE A 236 -20.85 4.64 -10.15
N LYS A 237 -20.92 4.48 -8.83
CA LYS A 237 -21.64 3.42 -8.12
C LYS A 237 -22.20 3.98 -6.80
N GLU A 238 -23.50 4.33 -6.81
CA GLU A 238 -24.17 5.06 -5.73
C GLU A 238 -24.08 4.36 -4.37
N SER A 239 -24.34 3.05 -4.35
CA SER A 239 -24.44 2.25 -3.13
C SER A 239 -23.10 1.62 -2.66
N ILE A 240 -21.95 2.06 -3.20
CA ILE A 240 -20.67 1.46 -2.80
C ILE A 240 -20.29 1.87 -1.37
N PRO A 241 -19.93 0.91 -0.49
CA PRO A 241 -19.40 1.21 0.82
C PRO A 241 -18.09 2.00 0.72
N LEU A 242 -17.98 3.08 1.52
CA LEU A 242 -16.80 3.93 1.59
C LEU A 242 -16.22 3.87 3.00
N PHE A 243 -14.92 3.61 3.07
CA PHE A 243 -14.14 3.64 4.30
C PHE A 243 -12.98 4.61 4.16
N PHE A 244 -12.42 5.03 5.30
CA PHE A 244 -11.37 6.01 5.37
C PHE A 244 -10.21 5.45 6.17
N SER A 245 -8.98 5.66 5.72
CA SER A 245 -7.82 5.14 6.43
C SER A 245 -6.67 6.14 6.45
N LYS A 246 -5.79 5.97 7.44
CA LYS A 246 -4.55 6.69 7.62
C LYS A 246 -3.40 5.73 7.89
N MET A 247 -2.17 6.17 7.66
CA MET A 247 -1.01 5.54 8.29
C MET A 247 -0.77 6.21 9.63
N ASP A 248 -0.60 5.42 10.67
CA ASP A 248 -0.32 5.92 12.02
C ASP A 248 1.07 5.46 12.45
N PRO A 249 2.03 6.38 12.59
CA PRO A 249 3.35 6.04 13.12
C PRO A 249 3.24 5.51 14.55
N THR A 250 3.94 4.43 14.83
CA THR A 250 3.86 3.72 16.11
C THR A 250 5.15 3.83 16.93
N TYR A 251 6.28 3.53 16.32
CA TYR A 251 7.60 3.61 16.93
C TYR A 251 8.68 3.80 15.86
N LEU A 252 9.90 3.99 16.32
CA LEU A 252 11.10 4.02 15.49
C LEU A 252 12.02 2.87 15.87
N PHE A 253 12.88 2.46 14.95
CA PHE A 253 14.09 1.70 15.28
C PHE A 253 15.29 2.29 14.55
N GLU A 254 16.51 2.06 15.07
CA GLU A 254 17.72 2.56 14.44
C GLU A 254 18.24 1.55 13.41
N VAL A 255 18.72 2.04 12.27
CA VAL A 255 19.39 1.20 11.27
C VAL A 255 20.59 0.47 11.93
N GLY A 256 20.57 -0.86 11.87
CA GLY A 256 21.56 -1.71 12.54
C GLY A 256 21.11 -2.23 13.92
N ASN A 257 20.02 -1.72 14.51
CA ASN A 257 19.45 -2.22 15.75
C ASN A 257 17.91 -2.30 15.69
N THR A 258 17.41 -3.37 15.09
CA THR A 258 15.96 -3.59 14.87
C THR A 258 15.19 -4.02 16.12
N ASN A 259 15.89 -4.39 17.20
CA ASN A 259 15.27 -4.94 18.41
C ASN A 259 14.85 -3.86 19.41
N ALA A 260 15.29 -2.63 19.23
CA ALA A 260 14.98 -1.52 20.13
C ALA A 260 13.83 -0.66 19.56
N ASN A 261 12.66 -0.71 20.19
CA ASN A 261 11.56 0.21 19.88
C ASN A 261 11.87 1.57 20.52
N ILE A 262 12.11 2.57 19.68
CA ILE A 262 12.38 3.95 20.09
C ILE A 262 11.08 4.74 20.00
N PRO A 263 10.68 5.50 21.03
CA PRO A 263 9.46 6.27 20.99
C PRO A 263 9.55 7.41 19.97
N LEU A 264 8.42 7.77 19.35
CA LEU A 264 8.33 8.86 18.37
C LEU A 264 8.80 10.22 18.92
N THR A 265 8.75 10.40 20.25
CA THR A 265 9.25 11.59 20.93
C THR A 265 10.74 11.84 20.72
N ALA A 266 11.51 10.84 20.26
CA ALA A 266 12.91 11.01 19.88
C ALA A 266 13.09 11.98 18.69
N LEU A 267 12.05 12.26 17.93
CA LEU A 267 12.05 13.23 16.82
C LEU A 267 11.66 14.65 17.26
N HIS A 268 11.16 14.80 18.50
CA HIS A 268 10.72 16.11 18.99
C HIS A 268 11.91 17.09 19.09
N LYS A 269 11.70 18.30 18.58
CA LYS A 269 12.72 19.37 18.51
C LYS A 269 14.00 19.01 17.72
N ALA A 270 14.01 17.89 16.99
CA ALA A 270 15.15 17.51 16.17
C ALA A 270 15.14 18.22 14.81
N THR A 271 16.34 18.41 14.23
CA THR A 271 16.50 18.71 12.80
C THR A 271 16.49 17.39 12.05
N ILE A 272 15.54 17.21 11.13
CA ILE A 272 15.28 15.93 10.46
C ILE A 272 15.49 16.07 8.96
N LEU A 273 16.16 15.07 8.38
CA LEU A 273 16.18 14.83 6.95
C LEU A 273 15.34 13.58 6.64
N CYS A 274 14.17 13.78 6.04
CA CYS A 274 13.36 12.71 5.50
C CYS A 274 13.96 12.20 4.18
N VAL A 275 14.27 10.92 4.10
CA VAL A 275 14.73 10.28 2.87
C VAL A 275 13.74 9.19 2.49
N SER A 276 13.25 9.23 1.25
CA SER A 276 12.25 8.26 0.82
C SER A 276 12.29 7.96 -0.67
N ALA A 277 11.97 6.71 -1.01
CA ALA A 277 11.78 6.22 -2.37
C ALA A 277 10.43 5.47 -2.47
N ILE A 278 9.36 6.16 -2.07
CA ILE A 278 7.99 5.65 -2.03
C ILE A 278 7.04 6.50 -2.88
N GLY A 279 5.90 5.92 -3.27
CA GLY A 279 4.91 6.61 -4.11
C GLY A 279 4.21 7.81 -3.46
N SER A 280 4.30 7.97 -2.12
CA SER A 280 3.69 9.08 -1.39
C SER A 280 4.65 9.74 -0.39
N ALA A 281 5.77 10.26 -0.90
CA ALA A 281 6.79 10.95 -0.10
C ALA A 281 6.22 12.16 0.68
N GLU A 282 5.26 12.88 0.09
CA GLU A 282 4.61 14.02 0.75
C GLU A 282 3.83 13.60 2.02
N SER A 283 3.14 12.46 1.99
CA SER A 283 2.42 11.97 3.17
C SER A 283 3.37 11.64 4.31
N PHE A 284 4.51 11.04 3.98
CA PHE A 284 5.56 10.70 4.94
C PHE A 284 6.12 11.97 5.62
N VAL A 285 6.54 12.98 4.84
CA VAL A 285 7.07 14.24 5.36
C VAL A 285 6.05 14.96 6.24
N LYS A 286 4.78 15.06 5.80
CA LYS A 286 3.69 15.65 6.61
C LYS A 286 3.49 14.95 7.95
N LYS A 287 3.64 13.63 8.01
CA LYS A 287 3.56 12.89 9.28
C LYS A 287 4.71 13.22 10.21
N ILE A 288 5.95 13.25 9.69
CA ILE A 288 7.14 13.62 10.49
C ILE A 288 7.04 15.06 11.02
N GLN A 289 6.56 15.99 10.20
CA GLN A 289 6.33 17.38 10.65
C GLN A 289 5.35 17.48 11.82
N LYS A 290 4.29 16.66 11.83
CA LYS A 290 3.31 16.61 12.93
C LYS A 290 3.87 16.03 14.23
N MET A 291 5.04 15.39 14.23
CA MET A 291 5.69 14.87 15.44
C MET A 291 6.48 15.90 16.24
N GLY A 292 6.42 17.18 15.86
CA GLY A 292 7.05 18.28 16.62
C GLY A 292 8.53 18.42 16.37
N ALA A 293 9.03 18.02 15.22
CA ALA A 293 10.39 18.34 14.77
C ALA A 293 10.62 19.84 14.69
N CYS A 294 11.83 20.31 14.99
CA CYS A 294 12.19 21.72 14.86
C CYS A 294 12.29 22.15 13.39
N TYR A 295 12.88 21.30 12.58
CA TYR A 295 13.00 21.51 11.13
C TYR A 295 12.98 20.18 10.40
N VAL A 296 12.29 20.14 9.26
CA VAL A 296 12.20 18.94 8.41
C VAL A 296 12.57 19.33 6.98
N ASP A 297 13.62 18.72 6.48
CA ASP A 297 14.00 18.76 5.07
C ASP A 297 13.80 17.39 4.43
N ARG A 298 13.89 17.30 3.10
CA ARG A 298 13.58 16.06 2.38
C ARG A 298 14.51 15.80 1.20
N VAL A 299 14.77 14.53 0.95
CA VAL A 299 15.39 14.01 -0.28
C VAL A 299 14.50 12.89 -0.80
N ASP A 300 13.82 13.13 -1.92
CA ASP A 300 12.89 12.19 -2.52
C ASP A 300 13.49 11.55 -3.77
N PHE A 301 13.39 10.24 -3.81
CA PHE A 301 13.72 9.43 -4.97
C PHE A 301 12.42 8.90 -5.62
N SER A 302 12.54 8.35 -6.84
CA SER A 302 11.39 7.72 -7.49
C SER A 302 10.94 6.48 -6.71
N ASP A 303 9.63 6.17 -6.76
CA ASP A 303 9.09 4.97 -6.10
C ASP A 303 9.85 3.71 -6.52
N HIS A 304 10.20 2.86 -5.56
CA HIS A 304 11.04 1.67 -5.70
C HIS A 304 12.49 1.93 -6.18
N HIS A 305 13.02 3.15 -6.00
CA HIS A 305 14.43 3.42 -6.29
C HIS A 305 15.32 2.63 -5.31
N ALA A 306 16.24 1.83 -5.84
CA ALA A 306 17.30 1.21 -5.05
C ALA A 306 18.39 2.26 -4.77
N PHE A 307 18.75 2.45 -3.51
CA PHE A 307 19.82 3.37 -3.13
C PHE A 307 21.18 2.87 -3.63
N HIS A 308 21.99 3.79 -4.11
CA HIS A 308 23.35 3.54 -4.55
C HIS A 308 24.34 4.43 -3.78
N VAL A 309 25.61 4.14 -3.87
CA VAL A 309 26.66 4.91 -3.17
C VAL A 309 26.55 6.43 -3.47
N LYS A 310 26.25 6.81 -4.71
CA LYS A 310 26.05 8.21 -5.10
C LYS A 310 24.88 8.88 -4.38
N ASP A 311 23.82 8.11 -4.09
CA ASP A 311 22.66 8.62 -3.35
C ASP A 311 23.02 8.85 -1.88
N ILE A 312 23.81 7.94 -1.30
CA ILE A 312 24.34 8.09 0.05
C ILE A 312 25.25 9.33 0.15
N GLU A 313 26.11 9.57 -0.84
CA GLU A 313 26.94 10.78 -0.91
C GLU A 313 26.10 12.07 -0.94
N LEU A 314 25.04 12.09 -1.76
CA LEU A 314 24.09 13.20 -1.85
C LEU A 314 23.37 13.43 -0.51
N ILE A 315 22.89 12.37 0.13
CA ILE A 315 22.25 12.45 1.45
C ILE A 315 23.23 12.99 2.50
N ARG A 316 24.48 12.48 2.53
CA ARG A 316 25.52 12.95 3.45
C ARG A 316 25.90 14.40 3.22
N ALA A 317 25.96 14.86 1.97
CA ALA A 317 26.21 16.28 1.65
C ALA A 317 25.08 17.15 2.21
N LYS A 318 23.82 16.72 2.05
CA LYS A 318 22.66 17.45 2.59
C LYS A 318 22.64 17.46 4.13
N LEU A 319 23.05 16.37 4.78
CA LEU A 319 23.16 16.31 6.23
C LEU A 319 24.21 17.25 6.78
N LYS A 320 25.39 17.38 6.12
CA LYS A 320 26.44 18.34 6.49
C LYS A 320 25.97 19.79 6.32
N GLU A 321 25.21 20.07 5.25
CA GLU A 321 24.60 21.40 5.05
C GLU A 321 23.68 21.76 6.23
N LEU A 322 22.81 20.81 6.63
CA LEU A 322 21.90 21.01 7.76
C LEU A 322 22.64 21.14 9.10
N GLU A 323 23.68 20.33 9.33
CA GLU A 323 24.53 20.43 10.53
C GLU A 323 25.21 21.80 10.62
N GLY A 324 25.76 22.31 9.50
CA GLY A 324 26.34 23.66 9.44
C GLY A 324 25.31 24.77 9.68
N LYS A 325 24.09 24.62 9.20
CA LYS A 325 22.99 25.59 9.34
C LYS A 325 22.43 25.69 10.76
N PHE A 326 22.28 24.54 11.43
CA PHE A 326 21.58 24.45 12.72
C PHE A 326 22.52 24.23 13.92
N GLY A 327 23.81 23.96 13.69
CA GLY A 327 24.80 23.70 14.73
C GLY A 327 24.60 22.41 15.52
N SER A 328 23.69 21.54 15.07
CA SER A 328 23.39 20.25 15.69
C SER A 328 23.34 19.14 14.64
N LYS A 329 23.71 17.92 15.03
CA LYS A 329 23.65 16.76 14.11
C LYS A 329 22.20 16.47 13.73
N PRO A 330 21.84 16.51 12.44
CA PRO A 330 20.52 16.12 12.00
C PRO A 330 20.29 14.60 12.10
N ILE A 331 19.03 14.21 12.23
CA ILE A 331 18.57 12.82 12.23
C ILE A 331 18.04 12.49 10.84
N VAL A 332 18.44 11.36 10.30
CA VAL A 332 17.81 10.80 9.09
C VAL A 332 16.60 9.99 9.48
N VAL A 333 15.48 10.19 8.80
CA VAL A 333 14.28 9.34 8.96
C VAL A 333 13.88 8.78 7.61
N ILE A 334 13.72 7.45 7.57
CA ILE A 334 13.36 6.68 6.38
C ILE A 334 12.11 5.85 6.63
N THR A 335 11.51 5.33 5.56
CA THR A 335 10.36 4.43 5.67
C THR A 335 10.80 2.97 5.82
N GLU A 336 9.92 2.12 6.35
CA GLU A 336 10.15 0.67 6.43
C GLU A 336 10.38 0.04 5.06
N LYS A 337 9.62 0.47 4.05
CA LYS A 337 9.76 -0.01 2.67
C LYS A 337 11.16 0.27 2.10
N ASP A 338 11.72 1.43 2.40
CA ASP A 338 13.08 1.80 1.98
C ASP A 338 14.14 1.00 2.75
N TYR A 339 13.92 0.78 4.04
CA TYR A 339 14.78 -0.06 4.87
C TYR A 339 14.78 -1.53 4.38
N ASP A 340 13.60 -2.13 4.19
CA ASP A 340 13.48 -3.53 3.79
C ASP A 340 13.98 -3.83 2.37
N ARG A 341 14.24 -2.78 1.56
CA ARG A 341 14.84 -2.89 0.23
C ARG A 341 16.33 -3.15 0.29
N ASP A 342 17.08 -2.41 1.08
CA ASP A 342 18.51 -2.58 1.28
C ASP A 342 18.97 -1.98 2.62
N PRO A 343 18.93 -2.76 3.72
CA PRO A 343 19.38 -2.29 5.03
C PRO A 343 20.88 -1.97 5.09
N GLU A 344 21.70 -2.68 4.29
CA GLU A 344 23.15 -2.59 4.40
C GLU A 344 23.68 -1.25 3.86
N ILE A 345 23.13 -0.77 2.75
CA ILE A 345 23.57 0.52 2.18
C ILE A 345 23.29 1.68 3.14
N LEU A 346 22.21 1.60 3.92
CA LEU A 346 21.80 2.62 4.87
C LEU A 346 22.76 2.77 6.05
N LYS A 347 23.50 1.72 6.40
CA LYS A 347 24.57 1.78 7.43
C LYS A 347 25.69 2.76 7.05
N GLN A 348 25.87 3.02 5.76
CA GLN A 348 26.84 3.99 5.27
C GLN A 348 26.49 5.45 5.62
N LEU A 349 25.29 5.73 6.17
CA LEU A 349 24.93 7.06 6.67
C LEU A 349 25.61 7.41 8.02
N TYR A 350 26.22 6.41 8.71
CA TYR A 350 27.03 6.70 9.89
C TYR A 350 28.05 7.81 9.62
N PRO A 351 28.30 8.81 10.54
CA PRO A 351 27.86 8.83 11.93
C PRO A 351 26.52 9.53 12.22
N PHE A 352 25.67 9.77 11.22
CA PHE A 352 24.35 10.35 11.44
C PHE A 352 23.37 9.25 11.91
N LYS A 353 22.61 9.56 12.96
CA LYS A 353 21.55 8.66 13.43
C LYS A 353 20.51 8.50 12.32
N THR A 354 20.21 7.26 11.97
CA THR A 354 19.24 6.94 10.93
C THR A 354 18.15 6.08 11.54
N PHE A 355 16.94 6.63 11.64
CA PHE A 355 15.76 5.97 12.16
C PHE A 355 14.82 5.53 11.04
N VAL A 356 14.26 4.36 11.21
CA VAL A 356 13.17 3.80 10.41
C VAL A 356 11.87 4.06 11.16
N VAL A 357 10.90 4.72 10.52
CA VAL A 357 9.59 4.94 11.13
C VAL A 357 8.66 3.78 10.80
N CYS A 358 8.23 3.06 11.83
CA CYS A 358 7.21 2.03 11.73
C CYS A 358 5.81 2.65 11.80
N SER A 359 4.94 2.21 10.90
CA SER A 359 3.58 2.75 10.81
C SER A 359 2.58 1.64 10.53
N THR A 360 1.42 1.72 11.14
CA THR A 360 0.29 0.81 10.90
C THR A 360 -0.84 1.53 10.18
N LEU A 361 -1.57 0.79 9.35
CA LEU A 361 -2.80 1.30 8.76
C LEU A 361 -3.91 1.25 9.82
N MET A 362 -4.61 2.36 9.98
CA MET A 362 -5.81 2.47 10.81
C MET A 362 -7.01 2.90 9.98
N VAL A 363 -8.14 2.24 10.18
CA VAL A 363 -9.43 2.70 9.64
C VAL A 363 -9.96 3.80 10.53
N MET A 364 -10.33 4.92 9.93
CA MET A 364 -10.76 6.13 10.64
C MET A 364 -12.28 6.17 10.82
N SER A 365 -12.72 6.68 11.95
CA SER A 365 -14.13 7.04 12.13
C SER A 365 -14.45 8.32 11.36
N TYR A 366 -15.33 8.21 10.36
CA TYR A 366 -15.79 9.34 9.55
C TYR A 366 -17.17 9.05 8.97
N LYS A 367 -18.15 9.95 9.18
CA LYS A 367 -19.54 9.86 8.65
C LYS A 367 -20.22 8.49 8.91
N GLY A 368 -20.01 7.90 10.06
CA GLY A 368 -20.58 6.59 10.43
C GLY A 368 -19.77 5.39 9.96
N SER A 369 -18.75 5.57 9.12
CA SER A 369 -17.76 4.56 8.84
C SER A 369 -16.79 4.45 10.03
N THR A 370 -16.54 3.25 10.53
CA THR A 370 -15.61 2.96 11.64
C THR A 370 -14.80 1.73 11.31
N GLU A 371 -13.78 1.43 12.11
CA GLU A 371 -13.02 0.19 11.97
C GLU A 371 -13.92 -1.05 12.17
N ASP A 372 -14.84 -1.00 13.13
CA ASP A 372 -15.77 -2.10 13.37
C ASP A 372 -16.75 -2.28 12.21
N SER A 373 -17.25 -1.18 11.61
CA SER A 373 -18.10 -1.27 10.41
C SER A 373 -17.34 -1.88 9.22
N PHE A 374 -16.04 -1.59 9.08
CA PHE A 374 -15.19 -2.20 8.06
C PHE A 374 -14.96 -3.69 8.34
N LYS A 375 -14.66 -4.06 9.58
CA LYS A 375 -14.51 -5.46 9.99
C LYS A 375 -15.80 -6.25 9.79
N ASN A 376 -16.95 -5.67 10.12
CA ASN A 376 -18.26 -6.30 9.88
C ASN A 376 -18.54 -6.46 8.38
N PHE A 377 -18.22 -5.43 7.57
CA PHE A 377 -18.30 -5.54 6.12
C PHE A 377 -17.43 -6.71 5.58
N LEU A 378 -16.20 -6.89 6.09
CA LEU A 378 -15.35 -8.04 5.74
C LEU A 378 -15.99 -9.37 6.16
N LYS A 379 -16.53 -9.46 7.39
CA LYS A 379 -17.23 -10.66 7.90
C LYS A 379 -18.37 -11.06 6.96
N ASP A 380 -19.24 -10.13 6.62
CA ASP A 380 -20.43 -10.38 5.82
C ASP A 380 -20.09 -10.85 4.40
N HIS A 381 -19.15 -10.19 3.75
CA HIS A 381 -18.76 -10.49 2.37
C HIS A 381 -17.97 -11.80 2.25
N LEU A 382 -17.10 -12.08 3.19
CA LEU A 382 -16.36 -13.34 3.25
C LEU A 382 -17.23 -14.49 3.79
N ARG A 383 -18.49 -14.21 4.16
CA ARG A 383 -19.43 -15.17 4.78
C ARG A 383 -18.80 -15.91 5.96
N LEU A 384 -17.92 -15.24 6.68
CA LEU A 384 -17.28 -15.78 7.86
C LEU A 384 -18.31 -15.84 8.99
N LYS A 385 -18.58 -17.03 9.50
CA LYS A 385 -19.42 -17.21 10.69
C LYS A 385 -18.51 -17.11 11.90
N PHE A 386 -18.51 -15.99 12.59
CA PHE A 386 -17.80 -15.82 13.87
C PHE A 386 -18.78 -16.11 15.03
N PRO A 387 -18.30 -16.67 16.15
CA PRO A 387 -19.12 -16.70 17.37
C PRO A 387 -19.46 -15.27 17.80
N ALA A 388 -20.64 -15.09 18.38
CA ALA A 388 -20.99 -13.80 18.97
C ALA A 388 -19.94 -13.45 20.02
N GLU A 389 -19.40 -12.23 19.95
CA GLU A 389 -18.58 -11.68 21.04
C GLU A 389 -19.47 -11.54 22.28
N ASN A 390 -19.20 -12.33 23.33
CA ASN A 390 -19.85 -12.22 24.62
C ASN A 390 -19.33 -11.00 25.40
#